data_b8a5a8ea71ce3a3b254ada92b89f9b25
#
_entry.id   b8a5a8ea71ce3a3b254ada92b89f9b25
#
_cell.length_a   1.000
_cell.length_b   1.000
_cell.length_c   1.000
_cell.angle_alpha   90.00
_cell.angle_beta   90.00
_cell.angle_gamma   90.00
#
_symmetry.space_group_name_H-M   'P 1'
#
loop_
_entity.id
_entity.type
_entity.pdbx_description
1 polymer ?
#
loop_
_entity_poly.entity_id
_entity_poly.type
_entity_poly.pdbx_seq_one_letter_code
_entity_poly.pdbx_strand_id
1 'polypeptide(L)'
;MIRRQFLKNSLGAATAAALSGCGTKDQRVQLTFGSYADPGVDILKDEFLPEFEKATGIATEWVEADFSGWLQKALNDGETKAGAFDIYVMDDLWVPRFAGAGYLANLEELGFRPDADFLPTAIDLGCWPPKNGLRQPGVDAAAKPTLFSLPLVSDVQILFYRRDIFGASPPASWDDIRRVASQKSNPGKRQYGWVTRGARGNPVMNSFFVLLHDFGGAEFGENWKVTFNSPQAVEALEFYLSLLPYEPEGVAEFDSDQEGETLLQGSAFAATIWTGWCRQTDDPSRSRVVNKIDFCVPPRKINRVAKLGLFMTGVAASAPHKAEAVEFLKWFTRSDVQIRFARAGGIPFKMSAFRDQEARTKSRWLDAILEAMTVGVPSPRTSDWSKVEDILGTHLNLALLDKGNAKRHLDNAAAEATAFLKSAGYHAG
;
A
#
# COMPACT_ATOMS: atom_id res chain seq x y z
N MET A 1 48.55 43.46 -0.62
CA MET A 1 49.11 44.71 -1.22
C MET A 1 48.35 45.03 -2.49
N ILE A 2 47.77 46.23 -2.49
CA ILE A 2 47.60 47.22 -3.59
C ILE A 2 46.50 46.85 -4.60
N ARG A 3 45.32 47.43 -4.44
CA ARG A 3 44.76 48.73 -4.92
C ARG A 3 44.43 48.72 -6.42
N ARG A 4 43.11 48.81 -6.75
CA ARG A 4 42.27 50.03 -6.98
C ARG A 4 42.50 50.74 -8.33
N GLN A 5 41.35 51.04 -8.93
CA GLN A 5 41.02 52.18 -9.83
C GLN A 5 41.00 51.84 -11.36
N PHE A 6 40.10 52.29 -12.21
CA PHE A 6 39.27 53.51 -12.24
C PHE A 6 38.10 53.39 -13.24
N LEU A 7 37.05 54.10 -12.97
CA LEU A 7 35.91 54.47 -13.80
C LEU A 7 36.32 55.30 -15.03
N LYS A 8 35.57 55.23 -16.15
CA LYS A 8 34.73 56.33 -16.65
C LYS A 8 34.17 56.10 -18.06
N ASN A 9 32.85 56.25 -18.13
CA ASN A 9 32.01 56.93 -19.15
C ASN A 9 32.22 56.73 -20.65
N SER A 10 31.14 56.22 -21.30
CA SER A 10 30.59 56.92 -22.47
C SER A 10 29.10 56.62 -22.61
N LEU A 11 28.26 57.67 -22.57
CA LEU A 11 26.88 57.66 -22.99
C LEU A 11 26.76 57.34 -24.49
N GLY A 12 25.90 56.40 -24.82
CA GLY A 12 25.44 56.17 -26.19
C GLY A 12 23.97 55.83 -26.15
N ALA A 13 23.11 56.82 -26.47
CA ALA A 13 21.69 56.58 -26.64
C ALA A 13 21.44 55.67 -27.85
N ALA A 14 20.74 54.56 -27.64
CA ALA A 14 20.16 53.79 -28.73
C ALA A 14 18.75 53.40 -28.35
N THR A 15 17.85 53.86 -29.14
CA THR A 15 16.41 53.69 -29.28
C THR A 15 15.83 52.39 -28.80
N ALA A 16 14.85 52.51 -27.91
CA ALA A 16 13.93 51.47 -27.52
C ALA A 16 13.03 51.06 -28.70
N ALA A 17 13.23 49.87 -29.22
CA ALA A 17 12.20 49.16 -29.97
C ALA A 17 11.53 48.21 -29.00
N ALA A 18 10.40 48.62 -28.44
CA ALA A 18 9.49 47.77 -27.67
C ALA A 18 8.85 46.76 -28.64
N LEU A 19 9.44 45.58 -28.75
CA LEU A 19 8.73 44.41 -29.24
C LEU A 19 8.00 43.80 -28.05
N SER A 20 6.77 44.25 -27.88
CA SER A 20 5.75 43.61 -27.02
C SER A 20 5.38 42.27 -27.68
N GLY A 21 6.20 41.28 -27.52
CA GLY A 21 5.84 39.89 -27.72
C GLY A 21 5.06 39.43 -26.48
N CYS A 22 3.76 39.73 -26.38
CA CYS A 22 2.85 38.97 -25.57
C CYS A 22 2.74 37.55 -26.14
N GLY A 23 3.75 36.75 -25.90
CA GLY A 23 3.57 35.31 -25.85
C GLY A 23 2.83 35.02 -24.55
N THR A 24 1.53 34.85 -24.62
CA THR A 24 0.80 34.07 -23.59
C THR A 24 1.51 32.74 -23.54
N LYS A 25 2.38 32.54 -22.55
CA LYS A 25 2.70 31.19 -22.12
C LYS A 25 1.34 30.58 -21.78
N ASP A 26 0.87 29.74 -22.66
CA ASP A 26 -0.19 28.78 -22.34
C ASP A 26 0.33 28.02 -21.11
N GLN A 27 0.01 28.51 -19.91
CA GLN A 27 0.38 27.85 -18.68
C GLN A 27 -0.57 26.64 -18.61
N ARG A 28 -0.13 25.54 -19.21
CA ARG A 28 -0.81 24.26 -19.01
C ARG A 28 -0.89 24.03 -17.52
N VAL A 29 -2.10 23.70 -17.04
CA VAL A 29 -2.27 23.25 -15.66
C VAL A 29 -1.41 22.01 -15.46
N GLN A 30 -0.69 21.97 -14.35
CA GLN A 30 0.13 20.83 -13.95
C GLN A 30 -0.42 20.27 -12.65
N LEU A 31 -0.84 19.00 -12.66
CA LEU A 31 -1.23 18.27 -11.48
C LEU A 31 0.00 17.66 -10.81
N THR A 32 0.20 17.96 -9.54
CA THR A 32 1.28 17.39 -8.73
C THR A 32 0.73 16.24 -7.88
N PHE A 33 1.24 15.03 -8.18
CA PHE A 33 0.98 13.81 -7.42
C PHE A 33 2.09 13.62 -6.41
N GLY A 34 1.74 13.34 -5.17
CA GLY A 34 2.71 12.89 -4.18
C GLY A 34 2.46 11.42 -3.82
N SER A 35 3.51 10.61 -3.74
CA SER A 35 3.44 9.17 -3.50
C SER A 35 4.66 8.64 -2.75
N TYR A 36 4.53 7.43 -2.25
CA TYR A 36 5.69 6.61 -1.91
C TYR A 36 6.06 5.71 -3.08
N ALA A 37 7.35 5.34 -3.16
CA ALA A 37 7.88 4.50 -4.21
C ALA A 37 7.39 3.05 -4.02
N ASP A 38 6.78 2.48 -5.05
CA ASP A 38 6.34 1.09 -5.09
C ASP A 38 6.14 0.62 -6.54
N PRO A 39 6.53 -0.63 -6.88
CA PRO A 39 6.36 -1.16 -8.23
C PRO A 39 4.91 -1.21 -8.73
N GLY A 40 3.93 -1.23 -7.82
CA GLY A 40 2.51 -1.28 -8.15
C GLY A 40 2.00 -0.06 -8.91
N VAL A 41 2.67 1.09 -8.80
CA VAL A 41 2.29 2.35 -9.50
C VAL A 41 3.09 2.63 -10.76
N ASP A 42 4.12 1.84 -11.10
CA ASP A 42 5.01 2.11 -12.25
C ASP A 42 4.23 2.19 -13.57
N ILE A 43 3.30 1.27 -13.83
CA ILE A 43 2.49 1.29 -15.06
C ILE A 43 1.66 2.58 -15.16
N LEU A 44 1.10 3.05 -14.04
CA LEU A 44 0.37 4.31 -14.02
C LEU A 44 1.29 5.46 -14.43
N LYS A 45 2.47 5.56 -13.82
CA LYS A 45 3.43 6.64 -14.09
C LYS A 45 3.94 6.62 -15.53
N ASP A 46 4.34 5.44 -16.00
CA ASP A 46 5.09 5.31 -17.25
C ASP A 46 4.18 5.29 -18.48
N GLU A 47 2.94 4.81 -18.36
CA GLU A 47 2.06 4.62 -19.50
C GLU A 47 0.78 5.47 -19.43
N PHE A 48 0.12 5.52 -18.28
CA PHE A 48 -1.22 6.11 -18.15
C PHE A 48 -1.21 7.61 -17.84
N LEU A 49 -0.26 8.14 -17.08
CA LEU A 49 -0.14 9.59 -16.92
C LEU A 49 0.20 10.29 -18.25
N PRO A 50 1.17 9.81 -19.06
CA PRO A 50 1.39 10.37 -20.41
C PRO A 50 0.16 10.27 -21.32
N GLU A 51 -0.65 9.22 -21.21
CA GLU A 51 -1.90 9.11 -21.97
C GLU A 51 -2.94 10.14 -21.50
N PHE A 52 -3.08 10.32 -20.19
CA PHE A 52 -3.93 11.35 -19.61
C PHE A 52 -3.54 12.75 -20.08
N GLU A 53 -2.24 13.08 -20.02
CA GLU A 53 -1.71 14.38 -20.51
C GLU A 53 -2.05 14.61 -21.99
N LYS A 54 -1.89 13.57 -22.81
CA LYS A 54 -2.22 13.65 -24.24
C LYS A 54 -3.72 13.82 -24.48
N ALA A 55 -4.56 13.20 -23.65
CA ALA A 55 -6.01 13.22 -23.82
C ALA A 55 -6.64 14.54 -23.35
N THR A 56 -6.06 15.18 -22.33
CA THR A 56 -6.67 16.34 -21.65
C THR A 56 -5.89 17.64 -21.84
N GLY A 57 -4.61 17.56 -22.14
CA GLY A 57 -3.69 18.72 -22.14
C GLY A 57 -3.22 19.14 -20.74
N ILE A 58 -3.66 18.47 -19.68
CA ILE A 58 -3.20 18.69 -18.30
C ILE A 58 -1.87 17.98 -18.11
N ALA A 59 -0.83 18.71 -17.70
CA ALA A 59 0.47 18.11 -17.40
C ALA A 59 0.45 17.39 -16.03
N THR A 60 1.33 16.43 -15.83
CA THR A 60 1.46 15.72 -14.55
C THR A 60 2.90 15.77 -14.04
N GLU A 61 3.05 15.89 -12.73
CA GLU A 61 4.29 15.75 -12.00
C GLU A 61 4.13 14.70 -10.91
N TRP A 62 5.06 13.76 -10.86
CA TRP A 62 5.03 12.69 -9.84
C TRP A 62 6.22 12.85 -8.90
N VAL A 63 5.92 13.09 -7.61
CA VAL A 63 6.91 13.30 -6.55
C VAL A 63 6.89 12.09 -5.63
N GLU A 64 8.03 11.41 -5.50
CA GLU A 64 8.18 10.22 -4.65
C GLU A 64 9.08 10.46 -3.45
N ALA A 65 8.83 9.68 -2.40
CA ALA A 65 9.70 9.50 -1.25
C ALA A 65 9.59 8.03 -0.76
N ASP A 66 10.39 7.65 0.23
CA ASP A 66 10.12 6.42 0.96
C ASP A 66 8.78 6.50 1.73
N PHE A 67 8.24 5.35 2.13
CA PHE A 67 6.91 5.25 2.75
C PHE A 67 6.72 6.22 3.93
N SER A 68 7.66 6.26 4.86
CA SER A 68 7.59 7.12 6.05
C SER A 68 7.81 8.59 5.70
N GLY A 69 8.76 8.87 4.82
CA GLY A 69 9.07 10.22 4.35
C GLY A 69 7.91 10.85 3.57
N TRP A 70 7.22 10.06 2.74
CA TRP A 70 6.02 10.52 2.06
C TRP A 70 4.89 10.82 3.05
N LEU A 71 4.62 9.93 4.00
CA LEU A 71 3.60 10.19 5.03
C LEU A 71 3.85 11.52 5.75
N GLN A 72 5.09 11.80 6.15
CA GLN A 72 5.42 13.05 6.83
C GLN A 72 5.24 14.28 5.92
N LYS A 73 5.63 14.20 4.66
CA LYS A 73 5.43 15.29 3.68
C LYS A 73 3.94 15.59 3.47
N ALA A 74 3.13 14.55 3.25
CA ALA A 74 1.70 14.70 3.02
C ALA A 74 0.97 15.25 4.25
N LEU A 75 1.34 14.80 5.46
CA LEU A 75 0.80 15.34 6.70
C LEU A 75 1.16 16.82 6.89
N ASN A 76 2.42 17.19 6.64
CA ASN A 76 2.86 18.57 6.74
C ASN A 76 2.16 19.48 5.72
N ASP A 77 1.96 19.02 4.47
CA ASP A 77 1.21 19.78 3.45
C ASP A 77 -0.24 19.97 3.86
N GLY A 78 -0.91 18.92 4.38
CA GLY A 78 -2.28 18.99 4.86
C GLY A 78 -2.43 19.92 6.08
N GLU A 79 -1.53 19.85 7.05
CA GLU A 79 -1.54 20.66 8.27
C GLU A 79 -1.29 22.13 7.97
N THR A 80 -0.27 22.43 7.16
CA THR A 80 0.09 23.80 6.80
C THR A 80 -0.78 24.39 5.69
N LYS A 81 -1.57 23.56 5.01
CA LYS A 81 -2.39 23.92 3.84
C LYS A 81 -1.54 24.56 2.73
N ALA A 82 -0.32 24.07 2.55
CA ALA A 82 0.64 24.64 1.60
C ALA A 82 0.19 24.49 0.14
N GLY A 83 -0.61 23.46 -0.17
CA GLY A 83 -1.08 23.16 -1.54
C GLY A 83 0.06 22.77 -2.46
N ALA A 84 1.07 22.08 -1.92
CA ALA A 84 2.19 21.60 -2.70
C ALA A 84 1.81 20.40 -3.59
N PHE A 85 0.72 19.72 -3.26
CA PHE A 85 0.20 18.59 -4.01
C PHE A 85 -1.28 18.78 -4.32
N ASP A 86 -1.69 18.34 -5.52
CA ASP A 86 -3.10 18.26 -5.91
C ASP A 86 -3.70 16.92 -5.50
N ILE A 87 -2.92 15.86 -5.65
CA ILE A 87 -3.36 14.49 -5.40
C ILE A 87 -2.37 13.81 -4.43
N TYR A 88 -2.92 13.30 -3.33
CA TYR A 88 -2.19 12.39 -2.45
C TYR A 88 -2.44 10.94 -2.88
N VAL A 89 -1.37 10.20 -3.17
CA VAL A 89 -1.40 8.74 -3.23
C VAL A 89 -1.05 8.22 -1.84
N MET A 90 -1.93 7.44 -1.26
CA MET A 90 -1.91 7.05 0.14
C MET A 90 -2.08 5.55 0.29
N ASP A 91 -1.57 4.98 1.36
CA ASP A 91 -2.01 3.69 1.84
C ASP A 91 -3.44 3.80 2.43
N ASP A 92 -4.27 2.77 2.28
CA ASP A 92 -5.66 2.78 2.76
C ASP A 92 -5.76 3.02 4.28
N LEU A 93 -4.76 2.58 5.03
CA LEU A 93 -4.70 2.78 6.49
C LEU A 93 -4.53 4.24 6.90
N TRP A 94 -4.09 5.13 5.99
CA TRP A 94 -3.94 6.56 6.27
C TRP A 94 -5.22 7.36 6.05
N VAL A 95 -6.17 6.83 5.27
CA VAL A 95 -7.43 7.53 4.95
C VAL A 95 -8.16 8.04 6.20
N PRO A 96 -8.31 7.27 7.31
CA PRO A 96 -8.92 7.77 8.54
C PRO A 96 -8.27 9.04 9.09
N ARG A 97 -6.94 9.08 9.09
CA ARG A 97 -6.17 10.22 9.60
C ARG A 97 -6.33 11.45 8.71
N PHE A 98 -6.18 11.27 7.40
CA PHE A 98 -6.25 12.38 6.45
C PHE A 98 -7.68 12.95 6.32
N ALA A 99 -8.67 12.07 6.21
CA ALA A 99 -10.07 12.50 6.14
C ALA A 99 -10.55 13.08 7.47
N GLY A 100 -10.21 12.45 8.60
CA GLY A 100 -10.58 12.92 9.94
C GLY A 100 -9.97 14.28 10.30
N ALA A 101 -8.76 14.58 9.81
CA ALA A 101 -8.10 15.87 9.99
C ALA A 101 -8.52 16.94 8.96
N GLY A 102 -9.37 16.58 7.97
CA GLY A 102 -9.81 17.51 6.93
C GLY A 102 -8.75 17.85 5.88
N TYR A 103 -7.76 16.94 5.67
CA TYR A 103 -6.71 17.12 4.66
C TYR A 103 -7.14 16.66 3.27
N LEU A 104 -8.26 15.93 3.17
CA LEU A 104 -8.85 15.49 1.91
C LEU A 104 -10.12 16.26 1.59
N ALA A 105 -10.34 16.55 0.32
CA ALA A 105 -11.58 17.08 -0.17
C ALA A 105 -12.66 15.98 -0.25
N ASN A 106 -13.91 16.34 0.02
CA ASN A 106 -15.05 15.46 -0.19
C ASN A 106 -15.29 15.28 -1.70
N LEU A 107 -15.05 14.08 -2.20
CA LEU A 107 -15.14 13.79 -3.64
C LEU A 107 -16.57 13.92 -4.16
N GLU A 108 -17.57 13.69 -3.31
CA GLU A 108 -18.98 13.86 -3.69
C GLU A 108 -19.35 15.32 -3.89
N GLU A 109 -18.81 16.24 -3.07
CA GLU A 109 -18.98 17.70 -3.24
C GLU A 109 -18.26 18.20 -4.50
N LEU A 110 -17.14 17.57 -4.86
CA LEU A 110 -16.43 17.83 -6.12
C LEU A 110 -17.11 17.20 -7.35
N GLY A 111 -18.27 16.58 -7.19
CA GLY A 111 -19.06 16.01 -8.29
C GLY A 111 -18.56 14.67 -8.80
N PHE A 112 -17.80 13.91 -7.98
CA PHE A 112 -17.46 12.52 -8.28
C PHE A 112 -18.52 11.58 -7.66
N ARG A 113 -18.91 10.56 -8.44
CA ARG A 113 -19.81 9.48 -7.99
C ARG A 113 -19.27 8.16 -8.53
N PRO A 114 -19.00 7.19 -7.66
CA PRO A 114 -18.61 5.85 -8.11
C PRO A 114 -19.79 5.17 -8.80
N ASP A 115 -19.52 4.49 -9.93
CA ASP A 115 -20.50 3.65 -10.59
C ASP A 115 -20.51 2.22 -10.00
N ALA A 116 -21.45 1.38 -10.46
CA ALA A 116 -21.65 0.02 -9.96
C ALA A 116 -20.54 -0.98 -10.39
N ASP A 117 -19.60 -0.56 -11.24
CA ASP A 117 -18.49 -1.42 -11.70
C ASP A 117 -17.30 -1.43 -10.72
N PHE A 118 -17.26 -0.49 -9.77
CA PHE A 118 -16.25 -0.54 -8.71
C PHE A 118 -16.42 -1.75 -7.79
N LEU A 119 -15.30 -2.33 -7.34
CA LEU A 119 -15.32 -3.28 -6.25
C LEU A 119 -15.83 -2.58 -4.97
N PRO A 120 -16.89 -3.09 -4.31
CA PRO A 120 -17.46 -2.43 -3.13
C PRO A 120 -16.44 -2.19 -2.01
N THR A 121 -15.59 -3.19 -1.74
CA THR A 121 -14.52 -3.10 -0.72
C THR A 121 -13.57 -1.94 -0.99
N ALA A 122 -13.21 -1.72 -2.27
CA ALA A 122 -12.29 -0.64 -2.64
C ALA A 122 -12.89 0.75 -2.39
N ILE A 123 -14.21 0.92 -2.62
CA ILE A 123 -14.91 2.18 -2.31
C ILE A 123 -15.09 2.35 -0.80
N ASP A 124 -15.38 1.28 -0.06
CA ASP A 124 -15.58 1.35 1.38
C ASP A 124 -14.33 1.82 2.11
N LEU A 125 -13.15 1.45 1.63
CA LEU A 125 -11.87 1.92 2.15
C LEU A 125 -11.63 3.42 1.89
N GLY A 126 -12.24 3.99 0.87
CA GLY A 126 -12.20 5.43 0.57
C GLY A 126 -13.12 6.28 1.45
N CYS A 127 -14.01 5.65 2.21
CA CYS A 127 -14.99 6.35 3.04
C CYS A 127 -14.50 6.62 4.46
N TRP A 128 -14.89 7.77 5.00
CA TRP A 128 -14.72 8.12 6.40
C TRP A 128 -15.97 8.85 6.92
N PRO A 129 -16.50 8.56 8.13
CA PRO A 129 -16.18 7.39 8.95
C PRO A 129 -16.41 6.06 8.22
N PRO A 130 -15.86 4.92 8.73
CA PRO A 130 -16.06 3.64 8.08
C PRO A 130 -17.55 3.25 8.07
N LYS A 131 -18.00 2.57 7.00
CA LYS A 131 -19.37 2.06 6.88
C LYS A 131 -19.68 1.02 7.94
N ASN A 132 -18.71 0.15 8.23
CA ASN A 132 -18.82 -0.97 9.13
C ASN A 132 -17.64 -1.01 10.11
N GLY A 133 -17.79 -1.71 11.22
CA GLY A 133 -16.74 -1.91 12.21
C GLY A 133 -16.72 -0.84 13.31
N LEU A 134 -15.61 -0.82 14.03
CA LEU A 134 -15.42 0.09 15.16
C LEU A 134 -15.26 1.54 14.68
N ARG A 135 -15.92 2.47 15.38
CA ARG A 135 -15.72 3.91 15.18
C ARG A 135 -14.75 4.47 16.21
N GLN A 136 -13.84 5.27 15.73
CA GLN A 136 -12.89 5.97 16.58
C GLN A 136 -13.62 6.90 17.56
N PRO A 137 -13.16 7.03 18.82
CA PRO A 137 -13.67 8.03 19.76
C PRO A 137 -13.65 9.43 19.19
N GLY A 138 -14.66 10.24 19.53
CA GLY A 138 -14.81 11.60 19.01
C GLY A 138 -15.46 11.69 17.62
N VAL A 139 -15.59 10.60 16.90
CA VAL A 139 -16.37 10.54 15.66
C VAL A 139 -17.84 10.37 15.99
N ASP A 140 -18.68 11.31 15.52
CA ASP A 140 -20.12 11.26 15.73
C ASP A 140 -20.71 9.92 15.26
N ALA A 141 -21.43 9.25 16.13
CA ALA A 141 -22.10 7.97 15.83
C ALA A 141 -23.14 8.11 14.69
N ALA A 142 -23.72 9.29 14.51
CA ALA A 142 -24.68 9.59 13.44
C ALA A 142 -23.99 10.05 12.12
N ALA A 143 -22.68 10.30 12.13
CA ALA A 143 -21.96 10.73 10.92
C ALA A 143 -22.08 9.66 9.83
N LYS A 144 -22.48 10.12 8.64
CA LYS A 144 -22.57 9.22 7.47
C LYS A 144 -21.21 9.02 6.84
N PRO A 145 -20.91 7.81 6.36
CA PRO A 145 -19.73 7.57 5.54
C PRO A 145 -19.74 8.52 4.33
N THR A 146 -18.64 9.23 4.14
CA THR A 146 -18.43 10.18 3.04
C THR A 146 -17.19 9.75 2.26
N LEU A 147 -17.21 9.85 0.95
CA LEU A 147 -16.13 9.41 0.07
C LEU A 147 -15.05 10.49 -0.02
N PHE A 148 -13.85 10.20 0.47
CA PHE A 148 -12.68 11.09 0.44
C PHE A 148 -11.57 10.62 -0.49
N SER A 149 -11.52 9.34 -0.79
CA SER A 149 -10.51 8.78 -1.68
C SER A 149 -11.05 7.63 -2.52
N LEU A 150 -10.34 7.33 -3.60
CA LEU A 150 -10.65 6.25 -4.52
C LEU A 150 -9.48 5.28 -4.57
N PRO A 151 -9.71 4.01 -4.90
CA PRO A 151 -8.60 3.12 -5.19
C PRO A 151 -7.83 3.62 -6.42
N LEU A 152 -6.52 3.53 -6.35
CA LEU A 152 -5.60 3.74 -7.47
C LEU A 152 -5.09 2.40 -7.98
N VAL A 153 -4.72 1.52 -7.05
CA VAL A 153 -4.29 0.14 -7.28
C VAL A 153 -4.89 -0.74 -6.19
N SER A 154 -5.49 -1.87 -6.56
CA SER A 154 -6.06 -2.83 -5.60
C SER A 154 -4.97 -3.77 -5.08
N ASP A 155 -3.96 -3.21 -4.42
CA ASP A 155 -2.88 -4.00 -3.86
C ASP A 155 -3.34 -4.81 -2.65
N VAL A 156 -2.97 -6.07 -2.62
CA VAL A 156 -3.33 -7.02 -1.56
C VAL A 156 -2.16 -7.98 -1.32
N GLN A 157 -2.03 -8.52 -0.12
CA GLN A 157 -1.10 -9.62 0.10
C GLN A 157 -1.74 -10.95 -0.27
N ILE A 158 -1.10 -11.68 -1.19
CA ILE A 158 -1.45 -13.04 -1.56
C ILE A 158 -0.24 -13.96 -1.41
N LEU A 159 -0.47 -15.26 -1.44
CA LEU A 159 0.60 -16.24 -1.43
C LEU A 159 1.21 -16.37 -2.83
N PHE A 160 2.51 -16.08 -2.94
CA PHE A 160 3.34 -16.43 -4.08
C PHE A 160 4.06 -17.75 -3.75
N TYR A 161 4.01 -18.71 -4.64
CA TYR A 161 4.66 -20.00 -4.40
C TYR A 161 5.28 -20.59 -5.66
N ARG A 162 6.37 -21.28 -5.52
CA ARG A 162 7.07 -22.01 -6.59
C ARG A 162 6.31 -23.28 -6.95
N ARG A 163 5.55 -23.28 -8.06
CA ARG A 163 4.79 -24.46 -8.50
C ARG A 163 5.65 -25.66 -8.87
N ASP A 164 6.91 -25.44 -9.25
CA ASP A 164 7.88 -26.51 -9.48
C ASP A 164 8.41 -27.15 -8.18
N ILE A 165 8.16 -26.53 -7.02
CA ILE A 165 8.51 -27.01 -5.69
C ILE A 165 7.29 -27.58 -4.95
N PHE A 166 6.17 -26.81 -4.96
CA PHE A 166 4.93 -27.17 -4.27
C PHE A 166 4.02 -28.09 -5.09
N GLY A 167 4.20 -28.15 -6.41
CA GLY A 167 3.33 -28.87 -7.34
C GLY A 167 2.33 -27.94 -8.06
N ALA A 168 1.51 -28.51 -8.93
CA ALA A 168 0.56 -27.77 -9.75
C ALA A 168 -0.61 -27.18 -8.96
N SER A 169 -0.92 -27.74 -7.79
CA SER A 169 -1.96 -27.21 -6.91
C SER A 169 -1.34 -26.31 -5.84
N PRO A 170 -2.06 -25.22 -5.45
CA PRO A 170 -1.59 -24.37 -4.37
C PRO A 170 -1.51 -25.13 -3.04
N PRO A 171 -0.66 -24.70 -2.09
CA PRO A 171 -0.63 -25.23 -0.74
C PRO A 171 -2.02 -25.20 -0.09
N ALA A 172 -2.48 -26.33 0.44
CA ALA A 172 -3.82 -26.44 1.00
C ALA A 172 -3.89 -25.90 2.45
N SER A 173 -2.77 -25.83 3.15
CA SER A 173 -2.67 -25.40 4.54
C SER A 173 -1.34 -24.72 4.85
N TRP A 174 -1.29 -23.98 5.93
CA TRP A 174 -0.05 -23.44 6.49
C TRP A 174 0.92 -24.55 6.91
N ASP A 175 0.42 -25.69 7.36
CA ASP A 175 1.26 -26.85 7.66
C ASP A 175 1.90 -27.46 6.41
N ASP A 176 1.26 -27.40 5.24
CA ASP A 176 1.88 -27.78 3.97
C ASP A 176 3.05 -26.87 3.62
N ILE A 177 2.89 -25.55 3.81
CA ILE A 177 3.98 -24.59 3.61
C ILE A 177 5.16 -24.94 4.52
N ARG A 178 4.92 -25.10 5.82
CA ARG A 178 5.97 -25.44 6.79
C ARG A 178 6.63 -26.77 6.46
N ARG A 179 5.87 -27.78 6.08
CA ARG A 179 6.37 -29.10 5.69
C ARG A 179 7.28 -29.01 4.46
N VAL A 180 6.85 -28.31 3.41
CA VAL A 180 7.68 -28.12 2.20
C VAL A 180 8.92 -27.29 2.53
N ALA A 181 8.79 -26.24 3.33
CA ALA A 181 9.91 -25.44 3.80
C ALA A 181 10.94 -26.30 4.52
N SER A 182 10.52 -27.14 5.49
CA SER A 182 11.42 -28.01 6.24
C SER A 182 12.13 -29.08 5.38
N GLN A 183 11.45 -29.60 4.36
CA GLN A 183 11.98 -30.67 3.50
C GLN A 183 12.86 -30.16 2.37
N LYS A 184 12.64 -28.94 1.89
CA LYS A 184 13.26 -28.43 0.65
C LYS A 184 14.28 -27.31 0.89
N SER A 185 14.28 -26.67 2.06
CA SER A 185 15.28 -25.65 2.37
C SER A 185 16.69 -26.22 2.39
N ASN A 186 17.60 -25.44 1.83
CA ASN A 186 19.03 -25.71 1.87
C ASN A 186 19.80 -24.39 1.99
N PRO A 187 19.94 -23.83 3.21
CA PRO A 187 20.61 -22.54 3.42
C PRO A 187 22.01 -22.48 2.82
N GLY A 188 22.75 -23.60 2.85
CA GLY A 188 24.09 -23.69 2.24
C GLY A 188 24.09 -23.45 0.73
N LYS A 189 22.96 -23.64 0.05
CA LYS A 189 22.75 -23.33 -1.36
C LYS A 189 21.91 -22.06 -1.56
N ARG A 190 21.65 -21.28 -0.50
CA ARG A 190 20.75 -20.11 -0.51
C ARG A 190 19.36 -20.47 -1.05
N GLN A 191 18.82 -21.59 -0.60
CA GLN A 191 17.48 -22.08 -0.93
C GLN A 191 16.66 -22.11 0.35
N TYR A 192 15.65 -21.25 0.41
CA TYR A 192 14.83 -21.01 1.59
C TYR A 192 13.39 -21.42 1.30
N GLY A 193 12.74 -22.06 2.26
CA GLY A 193 11.36 -22.50 2.12
C GLY A 193 10.37 -21.36 2.17
N TRP A 194 10.73 -20.30 2.88
CA TRP A 194 9.91 -19.13 3.14
C TRP A 194 10.76 -17.88 3.16
N VAL A 195 10.16 -16.73 2.94
CA VAL A 195 10.72 -15.40 3.21
C VAL A 195 9.62 -14.47 3.68
N THR A 196 9.97 -13.54 4.56
CA THR A 196 9.03 -12.59 5.15
C THR A 196 9.62 -11.19 5.22
N ARG A 197 8.78 -10.18 5.37
CA ARG A 197 9.16 -8.82 5.75
C ARG A 197 9.29 -8.77 7.28
N GLY A 198 10.50 -8.90 7.79
CA GLY A 198 10.73 -8.96 9.22
C GLY A 198 11.15 -7.63 9.85
N ALA A 199 11.44 -6.59 9.06
CA ALA A 199 11.87 -5.30 9.58
C ALA A 199 10.83 -4.68 10.53
N ARG A 200 11.33 -3.93 11.51
CA ARG A 200 10.52 -3.34 12.57
C ARG A 200 9.38 -2.45 12.04
N GLY A 201 8.24 -2.48 12.72
CA GLY A 201 7.08 -1.65 12.45
C GLY A 201 6.14 -2.25 11.41
N ASN A 202 5.71 -1.47 10.42
CA ASN A 202 4.77 -1.89 9.38
C ASN A 202 5.20 -3.17 8.62
N PRO A 203 6.47 -3.38 8.23
CA PRO A 203 6.84 -4.58 7.49
C PRO A 203 6.47 -5.89 8.21
N VAL A 204 6.99 -6.09 9.42
CA VAL A 204 6.73 -7.33 10.18
C VAL A 204 5.27 -7.46 10.60
N MET A 205 4.58 -6.33 10.86
CA MET A 205 3.16 -6.35 11.18
C MET A 205 2.33 -6.87 10.01
N ASN A 206 2.59 -6.41 8.79
CA ASN A 206 1.87 -6.88 7.61
C ASN A 206 2.11 -8.37 7.33
N SER A 207 3.34 -8.87 7.54
CA SER A 207 3.63 -10.31 7.43
C SER A 207 2.91 -11.14 8.48
N PHE A 208 2.77 -10.64 9.70
CA PHE A 208 2.05 -11.30 10.79
C PHE A 208 0.52 -11.20 10.65
N PHE A 209 0.01 -10.14 10.02
CA PHE A 209 -1.42 -9.83 9.92
C PHE A 209 -2.24 -10.99 9.36
N VAL A 210 -1.78 -11.58 8.25
CA VAL A 210 -2.48 -12.70 7.61
C VAL A 210 -2.56 -13.89 8.57
N LEU A 211 -1.46 -14.24 9.23
CA LEU A 211 -1.43 -15.33 10.20
C LEU A 211 -2.33 -15.04 11.40
N LEU A 212 -2.28 -13.83 11.96
CA LEU A 212 -3.14 -13.41 13.07
C LEU A 212 -4.62 -13.71 12.77
N HIS A 213 -5.10 -13.24 11.63
CA HIS A 213 -6.51 -13.40 11.24
C HIS A 213 -6.85 -14.83 10.81
N ASP A 214 -5.97 -15.51 10.08
CA ASP A 214 -6.19 -16.91 9.67
C ASP A 214 -6.27 -17.86 10.87
N PHE A 215 -5.50 -17.58 11.93
CA PHE A 215 -5.53 -18.35 13.18
C PHE A 215 -6.70 -17.94 14.11
N GLY A 216 -7.56 -16.99 13.69
CA GLY A 216 -8.75 -16.57 14.43
C GLY A 216 -8.49 -15.49 15.48
N GLY A 217 -7.33 -14.84 15.44
CA GLY A 217 -7.04 -13.65 16.22
C GLY A 217 -7.56 -12.38 15.54
N ALA A 218 -7.39 -11.26 16.21
CA ALA A 218 -7.67 -9.91 15.69
C ALA A 218 -6.87 -8.87 16.48
N GLU A 219 -6.73 -7.68 15.93
CA GLU A 219 -6.08 -6.55 16.62
C GLU A 219 -6.93 -6.06 17.77
N PHE A 220 -8.22 -5.92 17.54
CA PHE A 220 -9.17 -5.37 18.48
C PHE A 220 -10.43 -6.22 18.58
N GLY A 221 -10.96 -6.33 19.79
CA GLY A 221 -12.31 -6.77 20.09
C GLY A 221 -13.26 -5.58 20.21
N GLU A 222 -14.42 -5.81 20.87
CA GLU A 222 -15.39 -4.75 21.13
C GLU A 222 -14.76 -3.57 21.87
N ASN A 223 -15.26 -2.36 21.58
CA ASN A 223 -14.84 -1.11 22.22
C ASN A 223 -13.33 -0.84 22.17
N TRP A 224 -12.65 -1.25 21.09
CA TRP A 224 -11.21 -1.09 20.92
C TRP A 224 -10.35 -1.82 21.96
N LYS A 225 -10.90 -2.84 22.61
CA LYS A 225 -10.11 -3.70 23.48
C LYS A 225 -9.02 -4.39 22.68
N VAL A 226 -7.79 -4.23 23.10
CA VAL A 226 -6.64 -4.89 22.45
C VAL A 226 -6.74 -6.41 22.64
N THR A 227 -6.65 -7.18 21.54
CA THR A 227 -6.83 -8.64 21.52
C THR A 227 -5.71 -9.40 20.79
N PHE A 228 -4.71 -8.73 20.26
CA PHE A 228 -3.60 -9.38 19.56
C PHE A 228 -2.61 -10.12 20.48
N ASN A 229 -2.95 -10.29 21.77
CA ASN A 229 -2.30 -11.22 22.70
C ASN A 229 -3.20 -12.38 23.12
N SER A 230 -4.29 -12.62 22.40
CA SER A 230 -5.18 -13.76 22.60
C SER A 230 -4.44 -15.10 22.39
N PRO A 231 -4.96 -16.24 22.88
CA PRO A 231 -4.38 -17.55 22.62
C PRO A 231 -4.17 -17.82 21.11
N GLN A 232 -5.12 -17.39 20.27
CA GLN A 232 -5.04 -17.50 18.82
C GLN A 232 -3.89 -16.67 18.23
N ALA A 233 -3.70 -15.45 18.73
CA ALA A 233 -2.59 -14.59 18.31
C ALA A 233 -1.23 -15.17 18.74
N VAL A 234 -1.16 -15.78 19.92
CA VAL A 234 0.05 -16.49 20.38
C VAL A 234 0.35 -17.68 19.49
N GLU A 235 -0.65 -18.52 19.16
CA GLU A 235 -0.49 -19.65 18.23
C GLU A 235 0.00 -19.16 16.84
N ALA A 236 -0.56 -18.06 16.35
CA ALA A 236 -0.15 -17.46 15.07
C ALA A 236 1.32 -17.01 15.11
N LEU A 237 1.76 -16.35 16.18
CA LEU A 237 3.15 -15.90 16.30
C LEU A 237 4.11 -17.08 16.50
N GLU A 238 3.72 -18.09 17.27
CA GLU A 238 4.51 -19.32 17.40
C GLU A 238 4.69 -20.04 16.05
N PHE A 239 3.60 -20.08 15.24
CA PHE A 239 3.68 -20.60 13.89
C PHE A 239 4.64 -19.77 13.02
N TYR A 240 4.54 -18.44 13.05
CA TYR A 240 5.41 -17.53 12.32
C TYR A 240 6.90 -17.78 12.68
N LEU A 241 7.20 -17.81 13.98
CA LEU A 241 8.55 -18.07 14.48
C LEU A 241 9.06 -19.49 14.06
N SER A 242 8.16 -20.46 13.88
CA SER A 242 8.53 -21.81 13.43
C SER A 242 9.03 -21.86 11.97
N LEU A 243 8.80 -20.81 11.18
CA LEU A 243 9.29 -20.68 9.81
C LEU A 243 10.72 -20.12 9.73
N LEU A 244 11.18 -19.38 10.75
CA LEU A 244 12.50 -18.74 10.77
C LEU A 244 13.68 -19.64 10.41
N PRO A 245 13.74 -20.95 10.80
CA PRO A 245 14.82 -21.83 10.39
C PRO A 245 14.93 -22.06 8.87
N TYR A 246 13.87 -21.71 8.14
CA TYR A 246 13.75 -21.93 6.70
C TYR A 246 13.80 -20.63 5.90
N GLU A 247 14.12 -19.52 6.54
CA GLU A 247 14.22 -18.18 5.98
C GLU A 247 15.67 -17.72 5.83
N PRO A 248 15.94 -16.69 5.01
CA PRO A 248 17.26 -16.06 4.93
C PRO A 248 17.75 -15.58 6.29
N GLU A 249 19.06 -15.67 6.52
CA GLU A 249 19.69 -15.00 7.65
C GLU A 249 19.48 -13.48 7.52
N GLY A 250 19.19 -12.81 8.64
CA GLY A 250 18.93 -11.36 8.66
C GLY A 250 17.53 -10.97 8.22
N VAL A 251 16.59 -11.91 8.07
CA VAL A 251 15.21 -11.63 7.65
C VAL A 251 14.50 -10.61 8.54
N ALA A 252 14.92 -10.45 9.81
CA ALA A 252 14.41 -9.41 10.72
C ALA A 252 14.71 -7.96 10.27
N GLU A 253 15.55 -7.78 9.24
CA GLU A 253 15.86 -6.49 8.62
C GLU A 253 15.21 -6.33 7.23
N PHE A 254 14.50 -7.36 6.74
CA PHE A 254 13.93 -7.33 5.40
C PHE A 254 12.66 -6.49 5.34
N ASP A 255 12.60 -5.66 4.30
CA ASP A 255 11.38 -4.97 3.86
C ASP A 255 10.93 -5.55 2.51
N SER A 256 10.01 -4.90 1.83
CA SER A 256 9.36 -5.33 0.58
C SER A 256 10.36 -5.67 -0.52
N ASP A 257 11.40 -4.84 -0.68
CA ASP A 257 12.41 -5.04 -1.73
C ASP A 257 13.21 -6.32 -1.50
N GLN A 258 13.68 -6.58 -0.27
CA GLN A 258 14.45 -7.77 0.04
C GLN A 258 13.60 -9.04 -0.08
N GLU A 259 12.33 -8.98 0.33
CA GLU A 259 11.39 -10.09 0.18
C GLU A 259 11.13 -10.38 -1.30
N GLY A 260 10.75 -9.35 -2.08
CA GLY A 260 10.48 -9.47 -3.51
C GLY A 260 11.69 -9.97 -4.30
N GLU A 261 12.85 -9.38 -4.12
CA GLU A 261 14.09 -9.80 -4.79
C GLU A 261 14.48 -11.23 -4.42
N THR A 262 14.28 -11.66 -3.16
CA THR A 262 14.57 -13.05 -2.75
C THR A 262 13.70 -14.06 -3.51
N LEU A 263 12.43 -13.72 -3.75
CA LEU A 263 11.53 -14.53 -4.60
C LEU A 263 11.96 -14.51 -6.07
N LEU A 264 12.21 -13.32 -6.64
CA LEU A 264 12.59 -13.17 -8.06
C LEU A 264 13.89 -13.86 -8.41
N GLN A 265 14.86 -13.90 -7.48
CA GLN A 265 16.11 -14.65 -7.65
C GLN A 265 15.91 -16.16 -7.49
N GLY A 266 14.73 -16.63 -7.08
CA GLY A 266 14.41 -18.02 -6.84
C GLY A 266 15.03 -18.60 -5.57
N SER A 267 15.53 -17.73 -4.70
CA SER A 267 16.13 -18.11 -3.42
C SER A 267 15.07 -18.54 -2.41
N ALA A 268 13.88 -17.90 -2.40
CA ALA A 268 12.75 -18.36 -1.59
C ALA A 268 11.74 -19.13 -2.44
N PHE A 269 11.02 -20.06 -1.80
CA PHE A 269 10.01 -20.90 -2.47
C PHE A 269 8.59 -20.40 -2.29
N ALA A 270 8.32 -19.65 -1.25
CA ALA A 270 7.03 -19.01 -1.01
C ALA A 270 7.15 -17.79 -0.09
N ALA A 271 6.17 -16.88 -0.21
CA ALA A 271 5.94 -15.73 0.66
C ALA A 271 4.48 -15.27 0.56
N THR A 272 3.98 -14.62 1.60
CA THR A 272 2.81 -13.73 1.46
C THR A 272 3.32 -12.33 1.19
N ILE A 273 3.15 -11.85 -0.03
CA ILE A 273 3.74 -10.59 -0.51
C ILE A 273 2.70 -9.76 -1.27
N TRP A 274 2.97 -8.47 -1.41
CA TRP A 274 2.13 -7.52 -2.13
C TRP A 274 2.05 -7.82 -3.62
N THR A 275 0.87 -7.66 -4.19
CA THR A 275 0.60 -7.96 -5.60
C THR A 275 1.27 -7.01 -6.58
N GLY A 276 1.76 -5.86 -6.12
CA GLY A 276 2.66 -4.99 -6.88
C GLY A 276 3.88 -5.72 -7.45
N TRP A 277 4.31 -6.83 -6.84
CA TRP A 277 5.42 -7.68 -7.30
C TRP A 277 5.01 -8.71 -8.37
N CYS A 278 3.72 -8.92 -8.64
CA CYS A 278 3.26 -9.97 -9.57
C CYS A 278 3.90 -9.88 -10.95
N ARG A 279 3.90 -8.68 -11.54
CA ARG A 279 4.44 -8.44 -12.89
C ARG A 279 5.90 -8.82 -13.00
N GLN A 280 6.72 -8.50 -12.00
CA GLN A 280 8.14 -8.75 -11.99
C GLN A 280 8.49 -10.24 -11.97
N THR A 281 7.58 -11.10 -11.49
CA THR A 281 7.82 -12.56 -11.43
C THR A 281 8.02 -13.18 -12.82
N ASP A 282 7.40 -12.60 -13.84
CA ASP A 282 7.44 -13.10 -15.23
C ASP A 282 8.27 -12.18 -16.17
N ASP A 283 8.91 -11.14 -15.64
CA ASP A 283 9.86 -10.31 -16.38
C ASP A 283 11.25 -10.99 -16.43
N PRO A 284 11.71 -11.44 -17.61
CA PRO A 284 12.99 -12.13 -17.74
C PRO A 284 14.22 -11.24 -17.44
N SER A 285 14.04 -9.90 -17.41
CA SER A 285 15.09 -8.97 -17.03
C SER A 285 15.28 -8.90 -15.51
N ARG A 286 14.26 -9.24 -14.73
CA ARG A 286 14.21 -9.17 -13.26
C ARG A 286 14.23 -10.56 -12.61
N SER A 287 13.48 -11.52 -13.15
CA SER A 287 13.20 -12.80 -12.53
C SER A 287 14.03 -13.94 -13.11
N ARG A 288 14.63 -14.77 -12.23
CA ARG A 288 15.26 -16.05 -12.59
C ARG A 288 14.29 -17.22 -12.54
N VAL A 289 13.06 -16.97 -12.17
CA VAL A 289 12.00 -17.97 -11.99
C VAL A 289 10.76 -17.67 -12.82
N VAL A 290 10.96 -17.08 -13.99
CA VAL A 290 9.89 -16.79 -14.97
C VAL A 290 9.01 -18.01 -15.17
N ASN A 291 7.69 -17.84 -15.11
CA ASN A 291 6.68 -18.89 -15.21
C ASN A 291 6.76 -20.01 -14.14
N LYS A 292 7.52 -19.82 -13.05
CA LYS A 292 7.61 -20.82 -11.96
C LYS A 292 6.88 -20.41 -10.69
N ILE A 293 6.61 -19.13 -10.50
CA ILE A 293 5.81 -18.64 -9.38
C ILE A 293 4.34 -18.69 -9.78
N ASP A 294 3.49 -19.14 -8.88
CA ASP A 294 2.05 -19.09 -9.01
C ASP A 294 1.44 -18.38 -7.79
N PHE A 295 0.16 -18.06 -7.86
CA PHE A 295 -0.51 -17.13 -6.97
C PHE A 295 -1.80 -17.74 -6.43
N CYS A 296 -2.09 -17.52 -5.16
CA CYS A 296 -3.39 -17.81 -4.57
C CYS A 296 -3.62 -16.98 -3.30
N VAL A 297 -4.86 -16.93 -2.85
CA VAL A 297 -5.16 -16.45 -1.49
C VAL A 297 -4.43 -17.36 -0.48
N PRO A 298 -3.84 -16.80 0.60
CA PRO A 298 -3.18 -17.60 1.63
C PRO A 298 -4.03 -18.79 2.09
N PRO A 299 -3.41 -19.91 2.46
CA PRO A 299 -4.16 -21.11 2.84
C PRO A 299 -4.91 -20.92 4.15
N ARG A 300 -6.00 -21.62 4.30
CA ARG A 300 -6.86 -21.55 5.48
C ARG A 300 -6.26 -22.26 6.70
N LYS A 301 -6.41 -21.65 7.89
CA LYS A 301 -6.32 -22.31 9.19
C LYS A 301 -7.73 -22.39 9.82
N ILE A 302 -8.15 -21.39 10.58
CA ILE A 302 -9.53 -21.19 11.07
C ILE A 302 -10.30 -20.39 10.03
N ASN A 303 -9.77 -19.23 9.66
CA ASN A 303 -10.28 -18.37 8.60
C ASN A 303 -9.45 -18.53 7.32
N ARG A 304 -9.87 -17.89 6.24
CA ARG A 304 -9.09 -17.70 5.03
C ARG A 304 -9.18 -16.23 4.68
N VAL A 305 -8.08 -15.52 4.84
CA VAL A 305 -8.03 -14.08 4.64
C VAL A 305 -6.86 -13.65 3.76
N ALA A 306 -6.98 -12.45 3.20
CA ALA A 306 -5.89 -11.70 2.60
C ALA A 306 -5.78 -10.35 3.31
N LYS A 307 -4.58 -9.76 3.36
CA LYS A 307 -4.41 -8.39 3.85
C LYS A 307 -4.69 -7.42 2.72
N LEU A 308 -5.64 -6.52 2.92
CA LEU A 308 -5.84 -5.37 2.03
C LEU A 308 -4.79 -4.28 2.32
N GLY A 309 -4.26 -3.66 1.29
CA GLY A 309 -3.32 -2.57 1.36
C GLY A 309 -3.40 -1.76 0.08
N LEU A 310 -4.61 -1.24 -0.21
CA LEU A 310 -4.86 -0.55 -1.45
C LEU A 310 -4.12 0.78 -1.50
N PHE A 311 -3.53 1.06 -2.65
CA PHE A 311 -3.17 2.43 -2.95
C PHE A 311 -4.45 3.23 -3.18
N MET A 312 -4.65 4.23 -2.34
CA MET A 312 -5.78 5.14 -2.43
C MET A 312 -5.32 6.49 -3.01
N THR A 313 -6.19 7.13 -3.74
CA THR A 313 -5.92 8.47 -4.26
C THR A 313 -7.01 9.43 -3.80
N GLY A 314 -6.60 10.56 -3.23
CA GLY A 314 -7.50 11.61 -2.76
C GLY A 314 -7.04 12.98 -3.22
N VAL A 315 -8.00 13.88 -3.46
CA VAL A 315 -7.72 15.28 -3.76
C VAL A 315 -7.38 16.00 -2.46
N ALA A 316 -6.22 16.67 -2.41
CA ALA A 316 -5.84 17.43 -1.23
C ALA A 316 -6.87 18.56 -0.98
N ALA A 317 -7.25 18.79 0.29
CA ALA A 317 -8.18 19.84 0.63
C ALA A 317 -7.64 21.25 0.26
N SER A 318 -6.33 21.42 0.28
CA SER A 318 -5.59 22.63 -0.11
C SER A 318 -5.17 22.67 -1.59
N ALA A 319 -5.51 21.64 -2.39
CA ALA A 319 -5.11 21.55 -3.80
C ALA A 319 -5.49 22.81 -4.59
N PRO A 320 -4.55 23.38 -5.35
CA PRO A 320 -4.84 24.52 -6.22
C PRO A 320 -5.68 24.14 -7.45
N HIS A 321 -5.58 22.90 -7.94
CA HIS A 321 -6.20 22.42 -9.19
C HIS A 321 -7.21 21.28 -8.95
N LYS A 322 -8.18 21.51 -8.03
CA LYS A 322 -9.17 20.47 -7.67
C LYS A 322 -10.04 19.99 -8.83
N ALA A 323 -10.38 20.86 -9.76
CA ALA A 323 -11.21 20.50 -10.91
C ALA A 323 -10.48 19.52 -11.82
N GLU A 324 -9.22 19.80 -12.12
CA GLU A 324 -8.35 18.97 -12.95
C GLU A 324 -7.97 17.66 -12.24
N ALA A 325 -7.78 17.69 -10.91
CA ALA A 325 -7.60 16.49 -10.11
C ALA A 325 -8.81 15.55 -10.20
N VAL A 326 -10.04 16.10 -10.14
CA VAL A 326 -11.27 15.31 -10.34
C VAL A 326 -11.40 14.82 -11.78
N GLU A 327 -10.93 15.59 -12.76
CA GLU A 327 -10.89 15.15 -14.16
C GLU A 327 -9.98 13.92 -14.32
N PHE A 328 -8.79 13.93 -13.69
CA PHE A 328 -7.94 12.73 -13.62
C PHE A 328 -8.67 11.55 -12.98
N LEU A 329 -9.30 11.74 -11.83
CA LEU A 329 -10.05 10.66 -11.17
C LEU A 329 -11.14 10.09 -12.08
N LYS A 330 -11.93 10.94 -12.73
CA LYS A 330 -12.97 10.53 -13.68
C LYS A 330 -12.39 9.80 -14.89
N TRP A 331 -11.27 10.25 -15.42
CA TRP A 331 -10.62 9.62 -16.57
C TRP A 331 -10.03 8.25 -16.19
N PHE A 332 -9.25 8.18 -15.11
CA PHE A 332 -8.58 6.95 -14.72
C PHE A 332 -9.56 5.85 -14.27
N THR A 333 -10.69 6.25 -13.67
CA THR A 333 -11.72 5.30 -13.21
C THR A 333 -12.69 4.84 -14.29
N ARG A 334 -12.53 5.25 -15.55
CA ARG A 334 -13.33 4.73 -16.67
C ARG A 334 -13.07 3.24 -16.86
N SER A 335 -14.12 2.44 -17.14
CA SER A 335 -13.99 1.00 -17.32
C SER A 335 -13.06 0.64 -18.47
N ASP A 336 -13.08 1.39 -19.60
CA ASP A 336 -12.15 1.17 -20.72
C ASP A 336 -10.69 1.44 -20.36
N VAL A 337 -10.42 2.46 -19.54
CA VAL A 337 -9.08 2.76 -19.02
C VAL A 337 -8.61 1.66 -18.08
N GLN A 338 -9.46 1.23 -17.16
CA GLN A 338 -9.14 0.16 -16.20
C GLN A 338 -8.93 -1.20 -16.86
N ILE A 339 -9.67 -1.52 -17.93
CA ILE A 339 -9.42 -2.73 -18.73
C ILE A 339 -8.03 -2.66 -19.39
N ARG A 340 -7.68 -1.51 -19.99
CA ARG A 340 -6.34 -1.33 -20.58
C ARG A 340 -5.23 -1.37 -19.54
N PHE A 341 -5.45 -0.77 -18.36
CA PHE A 341 -4.55 -0.82 -17.22
C PHE A 341 -4.28 -2.27 -16.79
N ALA A 342 -5.32 -3.09 -16.64
CA ALA A 342 -5.19 -4.51 -16.33
C ALA A 342 -4.46 -5.30 -17.43
N ARG A 343 -4.72 -5.02 -18.71
CA ARG A 343 -4.01 -5.64 -19.84
C ARG A 343 -2.53 -5.29 -19.92
N ALA A 344 -2.14 -4.11 -19.41
CA ALA A 344 -0.75 -3.70 -19.26
C ALA A 344 -0.04 -4.34 -18.04
N GLY A 345 -0.80 -5.05 -17.17
CA GLY A 345 -0.29 -5.71 -15.96
C GLY A 345 -0.53 -4.90 -14.69
N GLY A 346 -1.28 -3.81 -14.74
CA GLY A 346 -1.74 -3.07 -13.56
C GLY A 346 -2.80 -3.84 -12.80
N ILE A 347 -3.01 -3.49 -11.54
CA ILE A 347 -3.98 -4.13 -10.66
C ILE A 347 -5.23 -3.26 -10.57
N PRO A 348 -6.30 -3.64 -11.28
CA PRO A 348 -7.49 -2.81 -11.40
C PRO A 348 -8.37 -2.85 -10.14
N PHE A 349 -9.35 -1.95 -10.10
CA PHE A 349 -10.36 -1.89 -9.04
C PHE A 349 -11.80 -1.92 -9.59
N LYS A 350 -11.94 -2.22 -10.88
CA LYS A 350 -13.23 -2.39 -11.56
C LYS A 350 -13.49 -3.83 -11.89
N MET A 351 -14.71 -4.29 -11.64
CA MET A 351 -15.12 -5.68 -11.93
C MET A 351 -15.00 -6.02 -13.41
N SER A 352 -15.32 -5.08 -14.32
CA SER A 352 -15.17 -5.28 -15.77
C SER A 352 -13.72 -5.59 -16.17
N ALA A 353 -12.73 -4.96 -15.53
CA ALA A 353 -11.32 -5.20 -15.80
C ALA A 353 -10.88 -6.60 -15.31
N PHE A 354 -11.34 -7.04 -14.14
CA PHE A 354 -11.10 -8.41 -13.67
C PHE A 354 -11.77 -9.48 -14.54
N ARG A 355 -12.87 -9.15 -15.23
CA ARG A 355 -13.57 -10.07 -16.12
C ARG A 355 -13.03 -10.07 -17.55
N ASP A 356 -12.15 -9.16 -17.90
CA ASP A 356 -11.58 -9.06 -19.24
C ASP A 356 -10.69 -10.26 -19.54
N GLN A 357 -11.01 -10.99 -20.61
CA GLN A 357 -10.32 -12.25 -20.96
C GLN A 357 -8.87 -12.02 -21.37
N GLU A 358 -8.57 -10.91 -22.05
CA GLU A 358 -7.20 -10.59 -22.45
C GLU A 358 -6.34 -10.20 -21.24
N ALA A 359 -6.89 -9.39 -20.33
CA ALA A 359 -6.21 -9.06 -19.07
C ALA A 359 -5.90 -10.32 -18.26
N ARG A 360 -6.87 -11.22 -18.08
CA ARG A 360 -6.68 -12.50 -17.34
C ARG A 360 -5.63 -13.42 -17.99
N THR A 361 -5.54 -13.40 -19.32
CA THR A 361 -4.53 -14.20 -20.04
C THR A 361 -3.13 -13.63 -19.84
N LYS A 362 -2.99 -12.31 -19.86
CA LYS A 362 -1.71 -11.62 -19.71
C LYS A 362 -1.27 -11.52 -18.24
N SER A 363 -2.21 -11.33 -17.34
CA SER A 363 -2.00 -11.10 -15.91
C SER A 363 -2.64 -12.22 -15.11
N ARG A 364 -2.00 -13.40 -15.11
CA ARG A 364 -2.51 -14.66 -14.52
C ARG A 364 -2.76 -14.61 -13.01
N TRP A 365 -2.32 -13.55 -12.35
CA TRP A 365 -2.58 -13.26 -10.92
C TRP A 365 -3.94 -12.63 -10.64
N LEU A 366 -4.64 -12.11 -11.66
CA LEU A 366 -5.89 -11.36 -11.46
C LEU A 366 -6.99 -12.16 -10.75
N ASP A 367 -7.11 -13.46 -11.02
CA ASP A 367 -8.11 -14.30 -10.35
C ASP A 367 -7.80 -14.43 -8.84
N ALA A 368 -6.54 -14.59 -8.47
CA ALA A 368 -6.11 -14.64 -7.07
C ALA A 368 -6.35 -13.30 -6.36
N ILE A 369 -6.11 -12.18 -7.05
CA ILE A 369 -6.38 -10.85 -6.51
C ILE A 369 -7.87 -10.63 -6.30
N LEU A 370 -8.72 -10.97 -7.28
CA LEU A 370 -10.17 -10.82 -7.14
C LEU A 370 -10.71 -11.66 -5.99
N GLU A 371 -10.24 -12.90 -5.84
CA GLU A 371 -10.58 -13.75 -4.69
C GLU A 371 -10.09 -13.10 -3.38
N ALA A 372 -8.85 -12.59 -3.34
CA ALA A 372 -8.28 -11.90 -2.18
C ALA A 372 -9.08 -10.67 -1.78
N MET A 373 -9.54 -9.87 -2.74
CA MET A 373 -10.44 -8.73 -2.47
C MET A 373 -11.77 -9.13 -1.84
N THR A 374 -12.23 -10.37 -2.08
CA THR A 374 -13.49 -10.89 -1.52
C THR A 374 -13.36 -11.31 -0.06
N VAL A 375 -12.18 -11.85 0.33
CA VAL A 375 -11.88 -12.32 1.69
C VAL A 375 -10.95 -11.36 2.42
N GLY A 376 -10.71 -10.21 1.84
CA GLY A 376 -9.73 -9.24 2.31
C GLY A 376 -10.15 -8.55 3.61
N VAL A 377 -9.18 -8.40 4.51
CA VAL A 377 -9.31 -7.69 5.78
C VAL A 377 -8.45 -6.44 5.73
N PRO A 378 -9.05 -5.25 5.93
CA PRO A 378 -8.30 -4.01 5.99
C PRO A 378 -7.62 -3.83 7.35
N SER A 379 -6.64 -2.93 7.41
CA SER A 379 -6.14 -2.40 8.68
C SER A 379 -7.27 -1.76 9.49
N PRO A 380 -7.17 -1.75 10.83
CA PRO A 380 -8.13 -1.06 11.69
C PRO A 380 -8.35 0.40 11.28
N ARG A 381 -9.60 0.80 11.17
CA ARG A 381 -10.01 2.11 10.63
C ARG A 381 -10.00 3.17 11.73
N THR A 382 -8.81 3.67 12.07
CA THR A 382 -8.60 4.76 13.05
C THR A 382 -7.37 5.58 12.66
N SER A 383 -7.36 6.87 12.99
CA SER A 383 -6.20 7.77 12.82
C SER A 383 -4.97 7.35 13.63
N ASP A 384 -5.18 6.54 14.66
CA ASP A 384 -4.16 6.12 15.61
C ASP A 384 -3.53 4.76 15.27
N TRP A 385 -4.01 4.11 14.19
CA TRP A 385 -3.53 2.79 13.80
C TRP A 385 -2.02 2.74 13.59
N SER A 386 -1.43 3.70 12.88
CA SER A 386 0.01 3.70 12.60
C SER A 386 0.85 3.64 13.88
N LYS A 387 0.38 4.22 15.00
CA LYS A 387 1.08 4.14 16.29
C LYS A 387 0.92 2.77 16.94
N VAL A 388 -0.28 2.17 16.89
CA VAL A 388 -0.50 0.81 17.39
C VAL A 388 0.28 -0.21 16.55
N GLU A 389 0.31 -0.02 15.24
CA GLU A 389 1.08 -0.83 14.30
C GLU A 389 2.59 -0.80 14.62
N ASP A 390 3.16 0.39 14.88
CA ASP A 390 4.56 0.54 15.28
C ASP A 390 4.88 -0.16 16.61
N ILE A 391 3.98 -0.05 17.60
CA ILE A 391 4.11 -0.75 18.88
C ILE A 391 4.12 -2.26 18.66
N LEU A 392 3.10 -2.81 18.00
CA LEU A 392 3.00 -4.24 17.76
C LEU A 392 4.17 -4.74 16.90
N GLY A 393 4.48 -4.05 15.80
CA GLY A 393 5.59 -4.38 14.92
C GLY A 393 6.97 -4.33 15.59
N THR A 394 7.15 -3.44 16.58
CA THR A 394 8.37 -3.43 17.40
C THR A 394 8.52 -4.73 18.19
N HIS A 395 7.46 -5.18 18.86
CA HIS A 395 7.50 -6.41 19.66
C HIS A 395 7.55 -7.66 18.80
N LEU A 396 6.94 -7.67 17.61
CA LEU A 396 7.05 -8.76 16.63
C LEU A 396 8.49 -8.89 16.13
N ASN A 397 9.12 -7.79 15.75
CA ASN A 397 10.54 -7.81 15.33
C ASN A 397 11.46 -8.30 16.44
N LEU A 398 11.25 -7.87 17.71
CA LEU A 398 11.98 -8.41 18.85
C LEU A 398 11.77 -9.93 19.02
N ALA A 399 10.56 -10.44 18.76
CA ALA A 399 10.28 -11.88 18.80
C ALA A 399 11.05 -12.64 17.70
N LEU A 400 11.20 -12.07 16.51
CA LEU A 400 12.04 -12.66 15.44
C LEU A 400 13.51 -12.70 15.85
N LEU A 401 14.03 -11.63 16.48
CA LEU A 401 15.43 -11.53 16.90
C LEU A 401 15.79 -12.48 18.05
N ASP A 402 14.94 -12.59 19.07
CA ASP A 402 15.20 -13.49 20.21
C ASP A 402 14.67 -14.93 19.99
N LYS A 403 14.00 -15.17 18.84
CA LYS A 403 13.49 -16.46 18.37
C LYS A 403 12.62 -17.20 19.37
N GLY A 404 11.88 -16.45 20.21
CA GLY A 404 11.08 -17.11 21.20
C GLY A 404 10.10 -16.22 21.97
N ASN A 405 9.37 -16.90 22.87
CA ASN A 405 8.43 -16.32 23.84
C ASN A 405 7.36 -15.40 23.22
N ALA A 406 6.64 -15.91 22.20
CA ALA A 406 5.55 -15.22 21.51
C ALA A 406 4.60 -14.52 22.48
N LYS A 407 4.17 -15.25 23.53
CA LYS A 407 3.24 -14.68 24.52
C LYS A 407 3.78 -13.44 25.21
N ARG A 408 5.04 -13.45 25.67
CA ARG A 408 5.65 -12.30 26.33
C ARG A 408 5.68 -11.07 25.44
N HIS A 409 6.06 -11.22 24.17
CA HIS A 409 6.14 -10.10 23.24
C HIS A 409 4.75 -9.55 22.93
N LEU A 410 3.75 -10.40 22.72
CA LEU A 410 2.39 -9.95 22.49
C LEU A 410 1.75 -9.32 23.73
N ASP A 411 2.01 -9.84 24.95
CA ASP A 411 1.53 -9.23 26.19
C ASP A 411 2.13 -7.83 26.41
N ASN A 412 3.43 -7.67 26.16
CA ASN A 412 4.09 -6.37 26.27
C ASN A 412 3.53 -5.38 25.23
N ALA A 413 3.39 -5.81 23.98
CA ALA A 413 2.78 -5.00 22.93
C ALA A 413 1.34 -4.58 23.31
N ALA A 414 0.54 -5.53 23.84
CA ALA A 414 -0.84 -5.26 24.22
C ALA A 414 -0.94 -4.26 25.39
N ALA A 415 -0.04 -4.38 26.37
CA ALA A 415 0.03 -3.43 27.49
C ALA A 415 0.39 -2.02 27.03
N GLU A 416 1.40 -1.89 26.15
CA GLU A 416 1.84 -0.61 25.60
C GLU A 416 0.76 0.02 24.70
N ALA A 417 0.17 -0.75 23.79
CA ALA A 417 -0.91 -0.28 22.92
C ALA A 417 -2.16 0.14 23.71
N THR A 418 -2.53 -0.63 24.76
CA THR A 418 -3.65 -0.27 25.64
C THR A 418 -3.38 1.05 26.38
N ALA A 419 -2.16 1.26 26.87
CA ALA A 419 -1.80 2.51 27.54
C ALA A 419 -1.87 3.70 26.56
N PHE A 420 -1.33 3.54 25.36
CA PHE A 420 -1.43 4.55 24.30
C PHE A 420 -2.90 4.87 23.97
N LEU A 421 -3.71 3.87 23.65
CA LEU A 421 -5.12 4.06 23.29
C LEU A 421 -5.92 4.76 24.39
N LYS A 422 -5.68 4.42 25.67
CA LYS A 422 -6.30 5.12 26.79
C LYS A 422 -5.91 6.59 26.83
N SER A 423 -4.64 6.91 26.57
CA SER A 423 -4.18 8.31 26.51
C SER A 423 -4.77 9.08 25.31
N ALA A 424 -5.11 8.38 24.24
CA ALA A 424 -5.78 8.91 23.05
C ALA A 424 -7.33 8.93 23.16
N GLY A 425 -7.89 8.61 24.35
CA GLY A 425 -9.32 8.71 24.63
C GLY A 425 -10.16 7.49 24.25
N TYR A 426 -9.51 6.34 23.98
CA TYR A 426 -10.24 5.09 23.74
C TYR A 426 -10.62 4.40 25.06
N HIS A 427 -11.76 3.77 25.07
CA HIS A 427 -12.20 2.93 26.20
C HIS A 427 -11.59 1.50 26.08
N ALA A 428 -10.31 1.43 25.73
CA ALA A 428 -9.55 0.19 25.56
C ALA A 428 -9.28 -0.46 26.93
N GLY A 429 -10.22 -1.26 27.45
CA GLY A 429 -10.08 -1.88 28.76
C GLY A 429 -10.89 -3.15 28.93
#